data_08c6a39020db999dbf0ba9b18e7f50d7
#
_entry.id   08c6a39020db999dbf0ba9b18e7f50d7
#
_cell.length_a   1.000
_cell.length_b   1.000
_cell.length_c   1.000
_cell.angle_alpha   90.00
_cell.angle_beta   90.00
_cell.angle_gamma   90.00
#
_symmetry.space_group_name_H-M   'P 1'
#
loop_
_entity.id
_entity.type
_entity.pdbx_description
1 polymer ?
#
loop_
_entity_poly.entity_id
_entity_poly.type
_entity_poly.pdbx_seq_one_letter_code
_entity_poly.pdbx_strand_id
1 'polypeptide(L)'
;GVCREIIKRGGNIQGFDTVFAGDVPLGAGMSSSAALESTYAFALNDLFSLNIDKFELAKIGQATEHNYCGVNCGIMDQFASVFGKAGSLIRLDCRSLEYKYYPFNPVGYKLVLLDSVVKHELASSAYNKRRQSCENVVAAIRRNHPEVEFLRDATMEMLNEVKADVSAEDYMRDEYVIEEIQRVLDV
;
A
#
# COMPACT_ATOMS: atom_id res chain seq x y z
N GLY A 1 15.28 -8.23 -2.15
CA GLY A 1 14.82 -6.84 -1.98
C GLY A 1 15.17 -6.35 -0.60
N VAL A 2 14.53 -6.89 0.45
CA VAL A 2 14.63 -6.40 1.85
C VAL A 2 16.07 -6.19 2.32
N CYS A 3 16.94 -7.19 2.17
CA CYS A 3 18.37 -7.07 2.57
C CYS A 3 19.06 -5.91 1.84
N ARG A 4 18.80 -5.76 0.55
CA ARG A 4 19.39 -4.66 -0.25
C ARG A 4 18.87 -3.29 0.21
N GLU A 5 17.60 -3.19 0.54
CA GLU A 5 17.04 -1.93 1.03
C GLU A 5 17.56 -1.55 2.42
N ILE A 6 17.80 -2.53 3.29
CA ILE A 6 18.45 -2.33 4.58
C ILE A 6 19.89 -1.86 4.38
N ILE A 7 20.66 -2.54 3.52
CA ILE A 7 22.07 -2.17 3.23
C ILE A 7 22.15 -0.74 2.64
N LYS A 8 21.27 -0.36 1.73
CA LYS A 8 21.22 1.01 1.17
C LYS A 8 21.00 2.08 2.25
N ARG A 9 20.34 1.72 3.36
CA ARG A 9 20.11 2.60 4.52
C ARG A 9 21.21 2.52 5.57
N GLY A 10 22.33 1.86 5.25
CA GLY A 10 23.49 1.75 6.12
C GLY A 10 23.45 0.57 7.11
N GLY A 11 22.46 -0.31 7.00
CA GLY A 11 22.38 -1.51 7.82
C GLY A 11 23.49 -2.51 7.46
N ASN A 12 24.18 -3.02 8.48
CA ASN A 12 25.25 -3.99 8.32
C ASN A 12 24.70 -5.42 8.46
N ILE A 13 24.35 -6.03 7.31
CA ILE A 13 23.88 -7.41 7.25
C ILE A 13 25.03 -8.32 6.83
N GLN A 14 25.22 -9.40 7.57
CA GLN A 14 26.15 -10.47 7.22
C GLN A 14 25.41 -11.65 6.59
N GLY A 15 26.15 -12.69 6.18
CA GLY A 15 25.56 -13.93 5.70
C GLY A 15 24.73 -14.63 6.78
N PHE A 16 23.56 -15.17 6.41
CA PHE A 16 22.67 -15.90 7.29
C PHE A 16 21.92 -16.98 6.51
N ASP A 17 21.56 -18.04 7.20
CA ASP A 17 20.65 -19.06 6.69
C ASP A 17 19.24 -18.81 7.25
N THR A 18 18.21 -19.05 6.45
CA THR A 18 16.86 -18.81 6.86
C THR A 18 15.88 -19.87 6.34
N VAL A 19 14.91 -20.20 7.17
CA VAL A 19 13.72 -20.96 6.79
C VAL A 19 12.52 -20.13 7.20
N PHE A 20 11.55 -20.00 6.32
CA PHE A 20 10.30 -19.31 6.63
C PHE A 20 9.10 -20.18 6.28
N ALA A 21 8.04 -19.99 7.04
CA ALA A 21 6.73 -20.57 6.79
C ALA A 21 5.66 -19.54 7.13
N GLY A 22 4.46 -19.73 6.65
CA GLY A 22 3.33 -18.85 6.93
C GLY A 22 2.04 -19.41 6.38
N ASP A 23 0.96 -18.96 6.93
CA ASP A 23 -0.43 -19.32 6.63
C ASP A 23 -1.20 -18.18 5.94
N VAL A 24 -0.52 -17.08 5.59
CA VAL A 24 -1.09 -16.05 4.72
C VAL A 24 -1.19 -16.60 3.30
N PRO A 25 -2.41 -16.78 2.75
CA PRO A 25 -2.58 -17.43 1.46
C PRO A 25 -1.96 -16.61 0.32
N LEU A 26 -1.20 -17.28 -0.53
CA LEU A 26 -0.52 -16.66 -1.66
C LEU A 26 -1.52 -16.33 -2.78
N GLY A 27 -1.47 -15.10 -3.27
CA GLY A 27 -2.29 -14.68 -4.42
C GLY A 27 -3.78 -14.48 -4.12
N ALA A 28 -4.20 -14.55 -2.85
CA ALA A 28 -5.59 -14.40 -2.42
C ALA A 28 -5.96 -12.97 -1.99
N GLY A 29 -5.16 -11.97 -2.34
CA GLY A 29 -5.42 -10.57 -1.95
C GLY A 29 -5.16 -10.24 -0.48
N MET A 30 -4.44 -11.11 0.24
CA MET A 30 -4.12 -10.96 1.67
C MET A 30 -2.75 -10.36 1.91
N SER A 31 -2.17 -9.68 0.94
CA SER A 31 -0.88 -8.99 1.04
C SER A 31 0.26 -9.89 1.53
N SER A 32 0.35 -11.11 0.98
CA SER A 32 1.38 -12.09 1.35
C SER A 32 2.80 -11.59 1.10
N SER A 33 3.03 -10.75 0.09
CA SER A 33 4.32 -10.10 -0.16
C SER A 33 4.71 -9.17 0.99
N ALA A 34 3.82 -8.25 1.37
CA ALA A 34 4.06 -7.34 2.48
C ALA A 34 4.28 -8.08 3.81
N ALA A 35 3.54 -9.18 4.05
CA ALA A 35 3.75 -10.03 5.22
C ALA A 35 5.16 -10.63 5.24
N LEU A 36 5.62 -11.18 4.11
CA LEU A 36 6.95 -11.76 3.98
C LEU A 36 8.05 -10.71 4.13
N GLU A 37 7.91 -9.57 3.45
CA GLU A 37 8.86 -8.46 3.52
C GLU A 37 9.00 -7.91 4.94
N SER A 38 7.88 -7.70 5.61
CA SER A 38 7.85 -7.21 7.00
C SER A 38 8.49 -8.22 7.96
N THR A 39 8.19 -9.51 7.79
CA THR A 39 8.80 -10.58 8.59
C THR A 39 10.32 -10.59 8.45
N TYR A 40 10.83 -10.53 7.19
CA TYR A 40 12.26 -10.44 6.95
C TYR A 40 12.88 -9.17 7.52
N ALA A 41 12.23 -8.02 7.36
CA ALA A 41 12.73 -6.75 7.88
C ALA A 41 12.84 -6.78 9.42
N PHE A 42 11.82 -7.30 10.11
CA PHE A 42 11.87 -7.48 11.56
C PHE A 42 12.96 -8.46 12.00
N ALA A 43 13.02 -9.64 11.37
CA ALA A 43 13.99 -10.66 11.73
C ALA A 43 15.44 -10.17 11.56
N LEU A 44 15.74 -9.49 10.45
CA LEU A 44 17.06 -8.94 10.21
C LEU A 44 17.39 -7.77 11.14
N ASN A 45 16.41 -6.93 11.44
CA ASN A 45 16.56 -5.84 12.39
C ASN A 45 16.95 -6.35 13.79
N ASP A 46 16.29 -7.42 14.24
CA ASP A 46 16.61 -8.06 15.53
C ASP A 46 17.93 -8.80 15.49
N LEU A 47 18.12 -9.70 14.50
CA LEU A 47 19.31 -10.56 14.37
C LEU A 47 20.62 -9.77 14.30
N PHE A 48 20.62 -8.64 13.60
CA PHE A 48 21.80 -7.79 13.41
C PHE A 48 21.79 -6.53 14.27
N SER A 49 20.84 -6.40 15.20
CA SER A 49 20.71 -5.26 16.12
C SER A 49 20.77 -3.90 15.39
N LEU A 50 20.03 -3.77 14.29
CA LEU A 50 20.12 -2.62 13.40
C LEU A 50 19.42 -1.37 13.95
N ASN A 51 18.53 -1.52 14.93
CA ASN A 51 17.75 -0.44 15.56
C ASN A 51 16.91 0.38 14.56
N ILE A 52 16.40 -0.25 13.53
CA ILE A 52 15.51 0.37 12.54
C ILE A 52 14.12 0.53 13.17
N ASP A 53 13.56 1.72 13.13
CA ASP A 53 12.21 1.96 13.64
C ASP A 53 11.12 1.36 12.74
N LYS A 54 9.91 1.24 13.28
CA LYS A 54 8.78 0.60 12.59
C LYS A 54 8.37 1.31 11.30
N PHE A 55 8.44 2.63 11.24
CA PHE A 55 8.10 3.37 10.02
C PHE A 55 9.09 3.06 8.90
N GLU A 56 10.38 3.01 9.24
CA GLU A 56 11.41 2.64 8.28
C GLU A 56 11.30 1.16 7.85
N LEU A 57 10.92 0.25 8.75
CA LEU A 57 10.64 -1.15 8.37
C LEU A 57 9.51 -1.24 7.35
N ALA A 58 8.41 -0.50 7.51
CA ALA A 58 7.33 -0.45 6.53
C ALA A 58 7.79 0.13 5.19
N LYS A 59 8.59 1.20 5.21
CA LYS A 59 9.16 1.82 3.99
C LYS A 59 10.15 0.88 3.28
N ILE A 60 10.89 0.06 4.01
CA ILE A 60 11.78 -0.96 3.43
C ILE A 60 10.98 -1.99 2.64
N GLY A 61 9.85 -2.45 3.16
CA GLY A 61 8.95 -3.34 2.45
C GLY A 61 8.43 -2.68 1.17
N GLN A 62 7.87 -1.48 1.26
CA GLN A 62 7.39 -0.74 0.09
C GLN A 62 8.49 -0.53 -0.96
N ALA A 63 9.69 -0.12 -0.54
CA ALA A 63 10.81 0.05 -1.45
C ALA A 63 11.27 -1.27 -2.10
N THR A 64 11.06 -2.40 -1.41
CA THR A 64 11.30 -3.73 -1.97
C THR A 64 10.35 -4.01 -3.12
N GLU A 65 9.06 -3.76 -2.96
CA GLU A 65 8.06 -3.90 -4.05
C GLU A 65 8.42 -3.00 -5.24
N HIS A 66 8.74 -1.73 -5.01
CA HIS A 66 9.06 -0.78 -6.07
C HIS A 66 10.33 -1.18 -6.83
N ASN A 67 11.41 -1.48 -6.12
CA ASN A 67 12.75 -1.61 -6.70
C ASN A 67 13.08 -3.03 -7.20
N TYR A 68 12.39 -4.06 -6.71
CA TYR A 68 12.73 -5.46 -6.99
C TYR A 68 11.56 -6.28 -7.54
N CYS A 69 10.32 -5.91 -7.22
CA CYS A 69 9.13 -6.57 -7.74
C CYS A 69 8.47 -5.79 -8.89
N GLY A 70 8.83 -4.51 -9.07
CA GLY A 70 8.29 -3.65 -10.14
C GLY A 70 6.82 -3.25 -9.91
N VAL A 71 6.34 -3.30 -8.67
CA VAL A 71 4.97 -2.94 -8.30
C VAL A 71 4.97 -1.58 -7.60
N ASN A 72 4.40 -0.55 -8.22
CA ASN A 72 4.31 0.80 -7.66
C ASN A 72 3.18 0.92 -6.62
N CYS A 73 3.21 0.07 -5.59
CA CYS A 73 2.20 0.03 -4.54
C CYS A 73 2.26 1.23 -3.58
N GLY A 74 1.15 1.49 -2.87
CA GLY A 74 1.14 2.33 -1.68
C GLY A 74 1.80 1.64 -0.48
N ILE A 75 1.82 2.30 0.67
CA ILE A 75 2.47 1.77 1.90
C ILE A 75 1.49 0.97 2.79
N MET A 76 0.20 0.95 2.46
CA MET A 76 -0.86 0.45 3.34
C MET A 76 -0.62 -0.96 3.85
N ASP A 77 -0.25 -1.88 2.97
CA ASP A 77 -0.09 -3.30 3.29
C ASP A 77 1.10 -3.55 4.21
N GLN A 78 2.23 -2.93 3.92
CA GLN A 78 3.42 -2.99 4.76
C GLN A 78 3.16 -2.32 6.12
N PHE A 79 2.46 -1.18 6.10
CA PHE A 79 2.09 -0.50 7.34
C PHE A 79 1.17 -1.37 8.21
N ALA A 80 0.15 -1.99 7.63
CA ALA A 80 -0.75 -2.89 8.33
C ALA A 80 -0.02 -4.09 8.93
N SER A 81 0.94 -4.67 8.18
CA SER A 81 1.76 -5.79 8.65
C SER A 81 2.67 -5.40 9.83
N VAL A 82 3.26 -4.20 9.79
CA VAL A 82 4.21 -3.72 10.82
C VAL A 82 3.51 -3.18 12.07
N PHE A 83 2.37 -2.50 11.91
CA PHE A 83 1.66 -1.81 12.98
C PHE A 83 0.40 -2.53 13.45
N GLY A 84 0.06 -3.66 12.86
CA GLY A 84 -1.13 -4.43 13.22
C GLY A 84 -1.23 -4.70 14.72
N LYS A 85 -2.44 -4.53 15.28
CA LYS A 85 -2.74 -4.76 16.69
C LYS A 85 -4.02 -5.55 16.84
N ALA A 86 -3.97 -6.61 17.64
CA ALA A 86 -5.15 -7.44 17.91
C ALA A 86 -6.33 -6.60 18.44
N GLY A 87 -7.53 -6.88 17.95
CA GLY A 87 -8.77 -6.21 18.36
C GLY A 87 -8.86 -4.75 17.92
N SER A 88 -8.12 -4.36 16.90
CA SER A 88 -8.10 -2.97 16.43
C SER A 88 -8.08 -2.89 14.91
N LEU A 89 -8.70 -1.84 14.38
CA LEU A 89 -8.50 -1.36 13.03
C LEU A 89 -7.52 -0.17 13.06
N ILE A 90 -6.79 0.02 11.98
CA ILE A 90 -5.90 1.16 11.80
C ILE A 90 -6.55 2.09 10.78
N ARG A 91 -6.79 3.35 11.14
CA ARG A 91 -7.00 4.44 10.18
C ARG A 91 -5.65 5.10 9.94
N LEU A 92 -5.18 5.01 8.71
CA LEU A 92 -3.87 5.51 8.28
C LEU A 92 -4.05 6.64 7.27
N ASP A 93 -3.38 7.75 7.46
CA ASP A 93 -3.09 8.70 6.40
C ASP A 93 -1.81 8.28 5.67
N CYS A 94 -1.95 7.79 4.42
CA CYS A 94 -0.81 7.28 3.66
C CYS A 94 0.18 8.37 3.20
N ARG A 95 -0.14 9.67 3.34
CA ARG A 95 0.75 10.79 3.01
C ARG A 95 1.61 11.16 4.22
N SER A 96 0.98 11.46 5.36
CA SER A 96 1.68 11.88 6.58
C SER A 96 2.19 10.72 7.42
N LEU A 97 1.68 9.52 7.20
CA LEU A 97 1.83 8.32 8.03
C LEU A 97 1.28 8.49 9.45
N GLU A 98 0.46 9.50 9.67
CA GLU A 98 -0.32 9.60 10.91
C GLU A 98 -1.36 8.49 10.95
N TYR A 99 -1.48 7.85 12.09
CA TYR A 99 -2.41 6.75 12.24
C TYR A 99 -3.10 6.73 13.60
N LYS A 100 -4.27 6.10 13.64
CA LYS A 100 -5.05 5.92 14.86
C LYS A 100 -5.64 4.52 14.90
N TYR A 101 -5.62 3.91 16.10
CA TYR A 101 -6.30 2.65 16.36
C TYR A 101 -7.74 2.89 16.77
N TYR A 102 -8.64 2.11 16.19
CA TYR A 102 -10.04 2.02 16.59
C TYR A 102 -10.34 0.62 17.10
N PRO A 103 -11.08 0.46 18.21
CA PRO A 103 -11.49 -0.86 18.68
C PRO A 103 -12.30 -1.60 17.61
N PHE A 104 -11.98 -2.86 17.42
CA PHE A 104 -12.72 -3.73 16.51
C PHE A 104 -13.07 -5.03 17.21
N ASN A 105 -14.33 -5.13 17.61
CA ASN A 105 -14.88 -6.31 18.25
C ASN A 105 -16.24 -6.66 17.60
N PRO A 106 -16.26 -7.39 16.50
CA PRO A 106 -17.45 -7.68 15.72
C PRO A 106 -18.30 -8.78 16.40
N VAL A 107 -18.88 -8.50 17.58
CA VAL A 107 -19.76 -9.43 18.27
C VAL A 107 -20.97 -9.74 17.40
N GLY A 108 -21.21 -11.04 17.15
CA GLY A 108 -22.32 -11.50 16.30
C GLY A 108 -22.04 -11.47 14.79
N TYR A 109 -20.85 -11.01 14.37
CA TYR A 109 -20.43 -10.99 12.96
C TYR A 109 -19.17 -11.83 12.77
N LYS A 110 -18.97 -12.31 11.56
CA LYS A 110 -17.74 -13.00 11.14
C LYS A 110 -17.23 -12.34 9.87
N LEU A 111 -15.91 -12.14 9.79
CA LEU A 111 -15.24 -11.82 8.54
C LEU A 111 -15.04 -13.13 7.77
N VAL A 112 -15.54 -13.19 6.55
CA VAL A 112 -15.41 -14.35 5.67
C VAL A 112 -14.56 -13.94 4.47
N LEU A 113 -13.50 -14.68 4.23
CA LEU A 113 -12.68 -14.56 3.04
C LEU A 113 -13.15 -15.58 2.01
N LEU A 114 -13.50 -15.11 0.82
CA LEU A 114 -13.83 -15.96 -0.31
C LEU A 114 -12.69 -15.86 -1.33
N ASP A 115 -11.89 -16.91 -1.42
CA ASP A 115 -10.88 -17.01 -2.48
C ASP A 115 -11.55 -17.33 -3.81
N SER A 116 -11.46 -16.41 -4.77
CA SER A 116 -11.96 -16.60 -6.13
C SER A 116 -11.13 -17.58 -6.97
N VAL A 117 -9.98 -18.02 -6.44
CA VAL A 117 -8.98 -18.86 -7.13
C VAL A 117 -8.43 -18.22 -8.44
N VAL A 118 -8.72 -16.95 -8.69
CA VAL A 118 -8.14 -16.20 -9.79
C VAL A 118 -6.72 -15.78 -9.40
N LYS A 119 -5.73 -16.42 -10.04
CA LYS A 119 -4.32 -16.07 -9.79
C LYS A 119 -3.97 -14.72 -10.41
N HIS A 120 -3.39 -13.86 -9.62
CA HIS A 120 -2.96 -12.52 -10.03
C HIS A 120 -1.53 -12.51 -10.62
N GLU A 121 -1.23 -13.39 -11.59
CA GLU A 121 0.09 -13.40 -12.26
C GLU A 121 0.38 -12.10 -13.04
N LEU A 122 -0.65 -11.32 -13.36
CA LEU A 122 -0.54 -10.00 -14.02
C LEU A 122 -0.89 -8.84 -13.09
N ALA A 123 -0.97 -9.07 -11.78
CA ALA A 123 -1.40 -8.04 -10.82
C ALA A 123 -0.51 -6.79 -10.88
N SER A 124 0.80 -6.94 -11.04
CA SER A 124 1.73 -5.83 -11.17
C SER A 124 1.41 -4.92 -12.37
N SER A 125 1.09 -5.49 -13.53
CA SER A 125 0.78 -4.70 -14.72
C SER A 125 -0.57 -3.99 -14.61
N ALA A 126 -1.60 -4.64 -14.08
CA ALA A 126 -2.91 -4.04 -13.87
C ALA A 126 -2.87 -2.96 -12.77
N TYR A 127 -2.14 -3.20 -11.69
CA TYR A 127 -1.94 -2.25 -10.63
C TYR A 127 -1.23 -0.98 -11.15
N ASN A 128 -0.11 -1.16 -11.85
CA ASN A 128 0.64 -0.05 -12.42
C ASN A 128 -0.18 0.76 -13.44
N LYS A 129 -1.06 0.10 -14.23
CA LYS A 129 -1.99 0.81 -15.13
C LYS A 129 -2.99 1.68 -14.36
N ARG A 130 -3.55 1.18 -13.25
CA ARG A 130 -4.46 1.97 -12.41
C ARG A 130 -3.74 3.15 -11.75
N ARG A 131 -2.51 2.93 -11.31
CA ARG A 131 -1.66 4.02 -10.81
C ARG A 131 -1.41 5.08 -11.89
N GLN A 132 -1.12 4.65 -13.12
CA GLN A 132 -0.92 5.55 -14.25
C GLN A 132 -2.20 6.35 -14.58
N SER A 133 -3.40 5.74 -14.48
CA SER A 133 -4.67 6.46 -14.63
C SER A 133 -4.74 7.64 -13.65
N CYS A 134 -4.47 7.40 -12.36
CA CYS A 134 -4.49 8.46 -11.36
C CYS A 134 -3.49 9.58 -11.67
N GLU A 135 -2.29 9.23 -12.11
CA GLU A 135 -1.26 10.20 -12.51
C GLU A 135 -1.65 11.03 -13.74
N ASN A 136 -2.32 10.41 -14.73
CA ASN A 136 -2.83 11.08 -15.91
C ASN A 136 -3.91 12.11 -15.55
N VAL A 137 -4.86 11.72 -14.71
CA VAL A 137 -5.95 12.61 -14.28
C VAL A 137 -5.41 13.76 -13.44
N VAL A 138 -4.52 13.49 -12.48
CA VAL A 138 -3.86 14.55 -11.70
C VAL A 138 -3.11 15.51 -12.62
N ALA A 139 -2.39 15.03 -13.64
CA ALA A 139 -1.69 15.88 -14.59
C ALA A 139 -2.63 16.75 -15.42
N ALA A 140 -3.83 16.26 -15.75
CA ALA A 140 -4.87 17.04 -16.42
C ALA A 140 -5.43 18.14 -15.51
N ILE A 141 -5.81 17.77 -14.28
CA ILE A 141 -6.37 18.70 -13.28
C ILE A 141 -5.37 19.81 -12.95
N ARG A 142 -4.10 19.50 -12.80
CA ARG A 142 -3.03 20.49 -12.48
C ARG A 142 -2.91 21.64 -13.47
N ARG A 143 -3.39 21.51 -14.69
CA ARG A 143 -3.39 22.61 -15.67
C ARG A 143 -4.20 23.82 -15.19
N ASN A 144 -5.30 23.54 -14.48
CA ASN A 144 -6.22 24.53 -13.96
C ASN A 144 -6.09 24.71 -12.44
N HIS A 145 -5.61 23.66 -11.74
CA HIS A 145 -5.52 23.56 -10.28
C HIS A 145 -4.10 23.13 -9.87
N PRO A 146 -3.10 24.02 -9.94
CA PRO A 146 -1.69 23.69 -9.70
C PRO A 146 -1.40 23.24 -8.26
N GLU A 147 -2.28 23.50 -7.32
CA GLU A 147 -2.20 23.08 -5.93
C GLU A 147 -2.46 21.58 -5.73
N VAL A 148 -3.11 20.91 -6.68
CA VAL A 148 -3.40 19.46 -6.61
C VAL A 148 -2.10 18.69 -6.82
N GLU A 149 -1.62 18.05 -5.78
CA GLU A 149 -0.41 17.22 -5.83
C GLU A 149 -0.71 15.75 -6.11
N PHE A 150 -1.78 15.24 -5.52
CA PHE A 150 -2.26 13.86 -5.67
C PHE A 150 -3.77 13.85 -5.87
N LEU A 151 -4.32 12.72 -6.33
CA LEU A 151 -5.74 12.58 -6.57
C LEU A 151 -6.60 12.82 -5.31
N ARG A 152 -6.06 12.60 -4.11
CA ARG A 152 -6.73 12.93 -2.84
C ARG A 152 -6.98 14.43 -2.61
N ASP A 153 -6.32 15.28 -3.37
CA ASP A 153 -6.49 16.74 -3.30
C ASP A 153 -7.55 17.21 -4.32
N ALA A 154 -7.97 16.32 -5.22
CA ALA A 154 -8.95 16.60 -6.24
C ALA A 154 -10.38 16.43 -5.72
N THR A 155 -11.28 17.23 -6.26
CA THR A 155 -12.72 17.09 -6.03
C THR A 155 -13.41 16.53 -7.28
N MET A 156 -14.68 16.11 -7.13
CA MET A 156 -15.49 15.66 -8.26
C MET A 156 -15.73 16.78 -9.29
N GLU A 157 -15.78 18.04 -8.85
CA GLU A 157 -15.89 19.19 -9.75
C GLU A 157 -14.65 19.32 -10.62
N MET A 158 -13.44 19.24 -10.03
CA MET A 158 -12.16 19.30 -10.75
C MET A 158 -12.03 18.14 -11.75
N LEU A 159 -12.47 16.93 -11.36
CA LEU A 159 -12.48 15.77 -12.27
C LEU A 159 -13.43 16.00 -13.45
N ASN A 160 -14.62 16.57 -13.21
CA ASN A 160 -15.59 16.87 -14.25
C ASN A 160 -15.08 17.93 -15.25
N GLU A 161 -14.32 18.93 -14.79
CA GLU A 161 -13.71 19.95 -15.64
C GLU A 161 -12.78 19.34 -16.70
N VAL A 162 -12.07 18.26 -16.37
CA VAL A 162 -11.11 17.62 -17.26
C VAL A 162 -11.65 16.36 -17.97
N LYS A 163 -12.96 16.11 -17.87
CA LYS A 163 -13.59 14.90 -18.42
C LYS A 163 -13.33 14.70 -19.91
N ALA A 164 -13.22 15.78 -20.68
CA ALA A 164 -12.93 15.74 -22.12
C ALA A 164 -11.45 15.52 -22.43
N ASP A 165 -10.57 15.73 -21.46
CA ASP A 165 -9.11 15.72 -21.64
C ASP A 165 -8.47 14.37 -21.24
N VAL A 166 -9.25 13.48 -20.62
CA VAL A 166 -8.80 12.18 -20.13
C VAL A 166 -9.60 11.04 -20.80
N SER A 167 -9.08 9.83 -20.75
CA SER A 167 -9.82 8.68 -21.26
C SER A 167 -11.03 8.37 -20.39
N ALA A 168 -12.07 7.79 -20.98
CA ALA A 168 -13.26 7.36 -20.22
C ALA A 168 -12.91 6.34 -19.12
N GLU A 169 -11.89 5.51 -19.37
CA GLU A 169 -11.40 4.54 -18.40
C GLU A 169 -10.70 5.23 -17.22
N ASP A 170 -9.85 6.21 -17.49
CA ASP A 170 -9.18 6.99 -16.45
C ASP A 170 -10.21 7.76 -15.62
N TYR A 171 -11.16 8.44 -16.28
CA TYR A 171 -12.24 9.16 -15.59
C TYR A 171 -13.01 8.25 -14.62
N MET A 172 -13.47 7.08 -15.08
CA MET A 172 -14.26 6.15 -14.27
C MET A 172 -13.45 5.60 -13.08
N ARG A 173 -12.15 5.34 -13.27
CA ARG A 173 -11.28 4.86 -12.20
C ARG A 173 -11.07 5.90 -11.12
N ASP A 174 -10.87 7.13 -11.53
CA ASP A 174 -10.55 8.22 -10.62
C ASP A 174 -11.79 8.79 -9.91
N GLU A 175 -12.96 8.77 -10.57
CA GLU A 175 -14.26 8.98 -9.93
C GLU A 175 -14.42 8.03 -8.73
N TYR A 176 -14.20 6.72 -8.93
CA TYR A 176 -14.25 5.74 -7.86
C TYR A 176 -13.26 6.07 -6.72
N VAL A 177 -12.01 6.43 -7.04
CA VAL A 177 -11.00 6.72 -6.02
C VAL A 177 -11.35 7.96 -5.20
N ILE A 178 -11.82 9.04 -5.83
CA ILE A 178 -12.23 10.27 -5.14
C ILE A 178 -13.40 9.97 -4.18
N GLU A 179 -14.41 9.23 -4.65
CA GLU A 179 -15.54 8.82 -3.83
C GLU A 179 -15.13 7.90 -2.67
N GLU A 180 -14.19 6.98 -2.91
CA GLU A 180 -13.71 6.04 -1.89
C GLU A 180 -12.94 6.76 -0.79
N ILE A 181 -12.15 7.78 -1.13
CA ILE A 181 -11.48 8.63 -0.14
C ILE A 181 -12.52 9.31 0.76
N GLN A 182 -13.61 9.82 0.19
CA GLN A 182 -14.69 10.44 0.98
C GLN A 182 -15.34 9.42 1.91
N ARG A 183 -15.64 8.19 1.44
CA ARG A 183 -16.23 7.14 2.28
C ARG A 183 -15.38 6.83 3.53
N VAL A 184 -14.05 6.85 3.41
CA VAL A 184 -13.16 6.65 4.57
C VAL A 184 -13.24 7.80 5.58
N LEU A 185 -13.56 9.01 5.13
CA LEU A 185 -13.73 10.17 6.01
C LEU A 185 -15.10 10.18 6.71
N ASP A 186 -16.11 9.59 6.09
CA ASP A 186 -17.49 9.55 6.59
C ASP A 186 -17.70 8.46 7.67
N VAL A 187 -16.76 7.54 7.88
CA VAL A 187 -16.74 6.47 8.89
C VAL A 187 -15.95 6.88 10.12
#